data_977604a6c76911d6bcf0a89a97797fe3
#
_entry.id   977604a6c76911d6bcf0a89a97797fe3
#
_cell.length_a   1.000
_cell.length_b   1.000
_cell.length_c   1.000
_cell.angle_alpha   90.00
_cell.angle_beta   90.00
_cell.angle_gamma   90.00
#
_symmetry.space_group_name_H-M   'P 1'
#
loop_
_entity.id
_entity.type
_entity.pdbx_description
1 polymer ?
#
loop_
_entity_poly.entity_id
_entity_poly.type
_entity_poly.pdbx_seq_one_letter_code
_entity_poly.pdbx_strand_id
1 'polypeptide(L)'
;MIEKMIREARSQRASDIHISEGQAVYLRIDGKLIKSDVELSDEMTRKLILSLLTKERQESIWRGEDADFALETSDGNRQRVNVFCQQGRLAAAIRLLNAKVPTLSQLHLPPVLQNLANEPRGLILVTGPTGSGKSTTLAAMVDYI
;
A
#
# COMPACT_ATOMS: atom_id res chain seq x y z
N MET A 1 -3.40 5.73 16.26
CA MET A 1 -4.63 5.09 15.71
C MET A 1 -4.36 4.44 14.36
N ILE A 2 -3.80 5.15 13.40
CA ILE A 2 -3.55 4.61 12.04
C ILE A 2 -2.64 3.37 12.03
N GLU A 3 -1.57 3.35 12.79
CA GLU A 3 -0.68 2.18 12.86
C GLU A 3 -1.36 0.91 13.38
N LYS A 4 -2.31 1.06 14.32
CA LYS A 4 -3.12 -0.08 14.80
C LYS A 4 -3.99 -0.62 13.66
N MET A 5 -4.64 0.26 12.89
CA MET A 5 -5.45 -0.13 11.74
C MET A 5 -4.61 -0.82 10.66
N ILE A 6 -3.41 -0.30 10.39
CA ILE A 6 -2.47 -0.91 9.44
C ILE A 6 -2.05 -2.31 9.89
N ARG A 7 -1.69 -2.50 11.16
CA ARG A 7 -1.34 -3.82 11.70
C ARG A 7 -2.50 -4.81 11.61
N GLU A 8 -3.71 -4.37 11.96
CA GLU A 8 -4.91 -5.20 11.89
C GLU A 8 -5.26 -5.57 10.45
N ALA A 9 -5.21 -4.63 9.52
CA ALA A 9 -5.41 -4.90 8.10
C ALA A 9 -4.36 -5.90 7.55
N ARG A 10 -3.09 -5.76 7.95
CA ARG A 10 -2.04 -6.72 7.59
C ARG A 10 -2.30 -8.13 8.13
N SER A 11 -2.78 -8.27 9.37
CA SER A 11 -3.13 -9.58 9.95
C SER A 11 -4.23 -10.29 9.16
N GLN A 12 -5.13 -9.52 8.54
CA GLN A 12 -6.19 -9.99 7.67
C GLN A 12 -5.75 -10.14 6.20
N ARG A 13 -4.45 -9.96 5.89
CA ARG A 13 -3.90 -10.00 4.53
C ARG A 13 -4.54 -9.00 3.57
N ALA A 14 -5.00 -7.86 4.07
CA ALA A 14 -5.51 -6.80 3.23
C ALA A 14 -4.38 -6.17 2.40
N SER A 15 -4.69 -5.80 1.17
CA SER A 15 -3.80 -5.04 0.28
C SER A 15 -3.96 -3.53 0.43
N ASP A 16 -5.18 -3.07 0.73
CA ASP A 16 -5.50 -1.66 0.84
C ASP A 16 -6.49 -1.41 1.98
N ILE A 17 -6.42 -0.21 2.57
CA ILE A 17 -7.40 0.34 3.53
C ILE A 17 -8.04 1.56 2.88
N HIS A 18 -9.37 1.62 2.86
CA HIS A 18 -10.13 2.76 2.38
C HIS A 18 -10.88 3.41 3.53
N ILE A 19 -10.62 4.70 3.72
CA ILE A 19 -11.19 5.52 4.79
C ILE A 19 -11.86 6.72 4.13
N SER A 20 -13.13 6.98 4.40
CA SER A 20 -13.86 8.12 3.86
C SER A 20 -14.83 8.68 4.88
N GLU A 21 -14.96 10.01 4.94
CA GLU A 21 -15.96 10.65 5.77
C GLU A 21 -17.36 10.21 5.39
N GLY A 22 -18.18 9.89 6.38
CA GLY A 22 -19.57 9.44 6.19
C GLY A 22 -19.70 7.99 5.72
N GLN A 23 -18.61 7.22 5.74
CA GLN A 23 -18.62 5.82 5.36
C GLN A 23 -17.87 4.95 6.36
N ALA A 24 -18.19 3.66 6.38
CA ALA A 24 -17.41 2.68 7.11
C ALA A 24 -15.98 2.56 6.50
N VAL A 25 -15.05 2.10 7.32
CA VAL A 25 -13.72 1.71 6.84
C VAL A 25 -13.85 0.41 6.05
N TYR A 26 -13.21 0.34 4.89
CA TYR A 26 -13.17 -0.87 4.07
C TYR A 26 -11.75 -1.36 3.89
N LEU A 27 -11.58 -2.67 3.93
CA LEU A 27 -10.35 -3.37 3.61
C LEU A 27 -10.48 -4.05 2.24
N ARG A 28 -9.42 -4.03 1.44
CA ARG A 28 -9.36 -4.85 0.23
C ARG A 28 -8.64 -6.15 0.56
N ILE A 29 -9.36 -7.27 0.52
CA ILE A 29 -8.85 -8.61 0.79
C ILE A 29 -9.18 -9.49 -0.43
N ASP A 30 -8.18 -10.13 -1.00
CA ASP A 30 -8.31 -10.95 -2.22
C ASP A 30 -9.09 -10.24 -3.36
N GLY A 31 -8.81 -8.95 -3.54
CA GLY A 31 -9.44 -8.10 -4.56
C GLY A 31 -10.85 -7.58 -4.21
N LYS A 32 -11.48 -8.06 -3.14
CA LYS A 32 -12.83 -7.66 -2.71
C LYS A 32 -12.76 -6.59 -1.61
N LEU A 33 -13.70 -5.65 -1.65
CA LEU A 33 -13.88 -4.68 -0.57
C LEU A 33 -14.75 -5.29 0.54
N ILE A 34 -14.19 -5.39 1.74
CA ILE A 34 -14.85 -5.95 2.92
C ILE A 34 -14.95 -4.84 3.97
N LYS A 35 -16.13 -4.66 4.55
CA LYS A 35 -16.34 -3.71 5.64
C LYS A 35 -15.53 -4.17 6.86
N SER A 36 -14.75 -3.25 7.42
CA SER A 36 -14.02 -3.47 8.68
C SER A 36 -14.93 -3.28 9.89
N ASP A 37 -14.58 -3.92 10.99
CA ASP A 37 -15.24 -3.72 12.29
C ASP A 37 -14.84 -2.38 12.96
N VAL A 38 -13.94 -1.61 12.33
CA VAL A 38 -13.54 -0.29 12.83
C VAL A 38 -14.63 0.73 12.53
N GLU A 39 -15.24 1.25 13.57
CA GLU A 39 -16.21 2.33 13.47
C GLU A 39 -15.55 3.68 13.80
N LEU A 40 -15.68 4.63 12.88
CA LEU A 40 -15.20 6.01 13.04
C LEU A 40 -16.37 6.97 12.80
N SER A 41 -16.52 7.97 13.65
CA SER A 41 -17.38 9.10 13.34
C SER A 41 -16.74 9.98 12.26
N ASP A 42 -17.53 10.80 11.57
CA ASP A 42 -17.03 11.72 10.54
C ASP A 42 -15.92 12.62 11.09
N GLU A 43 -16.07 13.13 12.31
CA GLU A 43 -15.05 13.94 12.96
C GLU A 43 -13.76 13.17 13.24
N MET A 44 -13.86 11.93 13.70
CA MET A 44 -12.70 11.07 13.92
C MET A 44 -12.01 10.72 12.60
N THR A 45 -12.78 10.43 11.57
CA THR A 45 -12.28 10.16 10.22
C THR A 45 -11.51 11.36 9.68
N ARG A 46 -12.09 12.55 9.75
CA ARG A 46 -11.45 13.80 9.32
C ARG A 46 -10.15 14.05 10.08
N LYS A 47 -10.16 13.97 11.40
CA LYS A 47 -8.97 14.14 12.25
C LYS A 47 -7.89 13.11 11.92
N LEU A 48 -8.27 11.85 11.69
CA LEU A 48 -7.35 10.79 11.31
C LEU A 48 -6.68 11.09 9.98
N ILE A 49 -7.45 11.42 8.94
CA ILE A 49 -6.91 11.72 7.61
C ILE A 49 -6.00 12.95 7.66
N LEU A 50 -6.43 14.04 8.32
CA LEU A 50 -5.62 15.25 8.45
C LEU A 50 -4.32 15.00 9.23
N SER A 51 -4.32 14.08 10.20
CA SER A 51 -3.10 13.72 10.94
C SER A 51 -2.03 13.00 10.10
N LEU A 52 -2.39 12.50 8.92
CA LEU A 52 -1.45 11.90 7.97
C LEU A 52 -0.73 12.94 7.11
N LEU A 53 -1.23 14.17 7.08
CA LEU A 53 -0.78 15.22 6.19
C LEU A 53 0.07 16.26 6.92
N THR A 54 1.12 16.74 6.27
CA THR A 54 1.78 17.99 6.67
C THR A 54 0.85 19.18 6.43
N LYS A 55 1.12 20.32 7.07
CA LYS A 55 0.32 21.55 6.88
C LYS A 55 0.22 21.96 5.40
N GLU A 56 1.33 21.89 4.68
CA GLU A 56 1.39 22.21 3.24
C GLU A 56 0.46 21.31 2.43
N ARG A 57 0.46 19.98 2.71
CA ARG A 57 -0.43 19.03 2.04
C ARG A 57 -1.89 19.25 2.40
N GLN A 58 -2.19 19.64 3.64
CA GLN A 58 -3.56 20.01 4.02
C GLN A 58 -4.07 21.19 3.20
N GLU A 59 -3.23 22.21 2.99
CA GLU A 59 -3.57 23.37 2.15
C GLU A 59 -3.79 22.95 0.68
N SER A 60 -2.95 22.05 0.14
CA SER A 60 -3.12 21.50 -1.22
C SER A 60 -4.45 20.77 -1.38
N ILE A 61 -4.83 19.92 -0.42
CA ILE A 61 -6.12 19.23 -0.43
C ILE A 61 -7.29 20.22 -0.48
N TRP A 62 -7.22 21.32 0.27
CA TRP A 62 -8.28 22.33 0.26
C TRP A 62 -8.34 23.16 -1.03
N ARG A 63 -7.26 23.17 -1.83
CA ARG A 63 -7.23 23.71 -3.19
C ARG A 63 -7.75 22.73 -4.25
N GLY A 64 -8.12 21.51 -3.84
CA GLY A 64 -8.61 20.46 -4.75
C GLY A 64 -7.52 19.60 -5.37
N GLU A 65 -6.30 19.64 -4.82
CA GLU A 65 -5.19 18.77 -5.24
C GLU A 65 -5.20 17.47 -4.41
N ASP A 66 -4.75 16.36 -4.99
CA ASP A 66 -4.55 15.11 -4.26
C ASP A 66 -3.16 15.08 -3.62
N ALA A 67 -3.04 14.41 -2.47
CA ALA A 67 -1.75 14.17 -1.83
C ALA A 67 -1.38 12.69 -1.90
N ASP A 68 -0.31 12.36 -2.62
CA ASP A 68 0.25 11.00 -2.72
C ASP A 68 1.64 10.98 -2.04
N PHE A 69 1.84 10.09 -1.06
CA PHE A 69 3.07 10.03 -0.29
C PHE A 69 3.30 8.65 0.32
N ALA A 70 4.54 8.42 0.76
CA ALA A 70 4.89 7.25 1.56
C ALA A 70 4.71 7.56 3.05
N LEU A 71 4.05 6.67 3.77
CA LEU A 71 3.96 6.64 5.22
C LEU A 71 4.79 5.47 5.73
N GLU A 72 5.69 5.73 6.67
CA GLU A 72 6.44 4.69 7.37
C GLU A 72 5.87 4.51 8.78
N THR A 73 5.59 3.28 9.15
CA THR A 73 5.13 2.93 10.50
C THR A 73 6.30 2.63 11.43
N SER A 74 6.08 2.67 12.74
CA SER A 74 7.11 2.48 13.76
C SER A 74 7.85 1.13 13.67
N ASP A 75 7.29 0.15 12.97
CA ASP A 75 7.88 -1.15 12.67
C ASP A 75 8.71 -1.18 11.36
N GLY A 76 8.97 0.00 10.75
CA GLY A 76 9.73 0.14 9.51
C GLY A 76 8.98 -0.27 8.23
N ASN A 77 7.71 -0.61 8.34
CA ASN A 77 6.90 -0.93 7.18
C ASN A 77 6.47 0.35 6.43
N ARG A 78 6.53 0.32 5.11
CA ARG A 78 6.08 1.43 4.26
C ARG A 78 4.71 1.17 3.66
N GLN A 79 3.95 2.25 3.53
CA GLN A 79 2.64 2.28 2.88
C GLN A 79 2.63 3.42 1.88
N ARG A 80 1.90 3.27 0.78
CA ARG A 80 1.57 4.38 -0.11
C ARG A 80 0.21 4.92 0.30
N VAL A 81 0.15 6.20 0.59
CA VAL A 81 -1.08 6.89 1.01
C VAL A 81 -1.45 7.90 -0.06
N ASN A 82 -2.68 7.81 -0.54
CA ASN A 82 -3.31 8.83 -1.35
C ASN A 82 -4.47 9.44 -0.57
N VAL A 83 -4.44 10.74 -0.37
CA VAL A 83 -5.51 11.53 0.27
C VAL A 83 -6.10 12.47 -0.77
N PHE A 84 -7.42 12.53 -0.82
CA PHE A 84 -8.16 13.38 -1.74
C PHE A 84 -9.44 13.90 -1.11
N CYS A 85 -10.01 14.94 -1.72
CA CYS A 85 -11.31 15.49 -1.33
C CYS A 85 -12.32 15.25 -2.45
N GLN A 86 -13.42 14.58 -2.15
CA GLN A 86 -14.51 14.33 -3.08
C GLN A 86 -15.82 14.85 -2.50
N GLN A 87 -16.48 15.74 -3.22
CA GLN A 87 -17.75 16.36 -2.80
C GLN A 87 -17.68 16.99 -1.38
N GLY A 88 -16.56 17.65 -1.06
CA GLY A 88 -16.31 18.29 0.23
C GLY A 88 -16.01 17.34 1.39
N ARG A 89 -15.84 16.05 1.12
CA ARG A 89 -15.50 15.01 2.10
C ARG A 89 -14.08 14.50 1.85
N LEU A 90 -13.33 14.32 2.94
CA LEU A 90 -11.99 13.74 2.88
C LEU A 90 -12.06 12.23 2.75
N ALA A 91 -11.18 11.70 1.91
CA ALA A 91 -10.96 10.27 1.77
C ALA A 91 -9.46 9.96 1.72
N ALA A 92 -9.09 8.76 2.15
CA ALA A 92 -7.75 8.23 2.08
C ALA A 92 -7.75 6.78 1.60
N ALA A 93 -6.88 6.47 0.66
CA ALA A 93 -6.57 5.11 0.24
C ALA A 93 -5.13 4.79 0.67
N ILE A 94 -4.97 3.75 1.49
CA ILE A 94 -3.67 3.34 2.04
C ILE A 94 -3.34 1.97 1.49
N ARG A 95 -2.34 1.90 0.61
CA ARG A 95 -1.82 0.64 0.09
C ARG A 95 -0.75 0.09 0.99
N LEU A 96 -0.94 -1.13 1.47
CA LEU A 96 -0.02 -1.83 2.34
C LEU A 96 1.07 -2.50 1.51
N LEU A 97 2.29 -1.95 1.57
CA LEU A 97 3.44 -2.54 0.89
C LEU A 97 4.04 -3.65 1.76
N ASN A 98 4.46 -4.74 1.15
CA ASN A 98 5.18 -5.78 1.86
C ASN A 98 6.57 -5.27 2.25
N ALA A 99 6.91 -5.37 3.54
CA ALA A 99 8.19 -4.90 4.06
C ALA A 99 9.37 -5.78 3.65
N LYS A 100 9.11 -7.06 3.38
CA LYS A 100 10.13 -8.02 2.96
C LYS A 100 9.87 -8.46 1.54
N VAL A 101 10.89 -8.34 0.71
CA VAL A 101 10.89 -8.96 -0.60
C VAL A 101 11.00 -10.48 -0.37
N PRO A 102 10.06 -11.29 -0.87
CA PRO A 102 10.18 -12.73 -0.77
C PRO A 102 11.36 -13.21 -1.63
N THR A 103 12.10 -14.20 -1.15
CA THR A 103 13.18 -14.79 -1.95
C THR A 103 12.64 -15.55 -3.15
N LEU A 104 13.49 -15.77 -4.18
CA LEU A 104 13.14 -16.58 -5.34
C LEU A 104 12.64 -17.98 -4.96
N SER A 105 13.23 -18.58 -3.92
CA SER A 105 12.81 -19.89 -3.39
C SER A 105 11.44 -19.84 -2.72
N GLN A 106 11.14 -18.79 -1.95
CA GLN A 106 9.84 -18.61 -1.32
C GLN A 106 8.73 -18.36 -2.35
N LEU A 107 9.07 -17.82 -3.50
CA LEU A 107 8.15 -17.65 -4.63
C LEU A 107 7.97 -18.92 -5.46
N HIS A 108 8.66 -20.03 -5.11
CA HIS A 108 8.68 -21.28 -5.88
C HIS A 108 9.07 -21.09 -7.35
N LEU A 109 9.95 -20.12 -7.61
CA LEU A 109 10.42 -19.82 -8.97
C LEU A 109 11.55 -20.77 -9.38
N PRO A 110 11.70 -21.07 -10.69
CA PRO A 110 12.73 -21.95 -11.18
C PRO A 110 14.15 -21.47 -10.81
N PRO A 111 15.07 -22.37 -10.42
CA PRO A 111 16.44 -22.00 -10.03
C PRO A 111 17.25 -21.27 -11.12
N VAL A 112 16.86 -21.42 -12.38
CA VAL A 112 17.49 -20.70 -13.51
C VAL A 112 17.47 -19.19 -13.33
N LEU A 113 16.50 -18.63 -12.59
CA LEU A 113 16.42 -17.19 -12.33
C LEU A 113 17.58 -16.70 -11.45
N GLN A 114 18.12 -17.54 -10.57
CA GLN A 114 19.33 -17.23 -9.81
C GLN A 114 20.55 -17.10 -10.71
N ASN A 115 20.69 -18.02 -11.69
CA ASN A 115 21.76 -17.97 -12.66
C ASN A 115 21.65 -16.72 -13.54
N LEU A 116 20.45 -16.43 -14.03
CA LEU A 116 20.18 -15.22 -14.83
C LEU A 116 20.46 -13.94 -14.05
N ALA A 117 20.10 -13.89 -12.76
CA ALA A 117 20.35 -12.72 -11.92
C ALA A 117 21.87 -12.45 -11.71
N ASN A 118 22.70 -13.49 -11.75
CA ASN A 118 24.16 -13.37 -11.60
C ASN A 118 24.89 -13.02 -12.91
N GLU A 119 24.20 -12.95 -14.06
CA GLU A 119 24.86 -12.60 -15.31
C GLU A 119 25.33 -11.13 -15.29
N PRO A 120 26.62 -10.85 -15.59
CA PRO A 120 27.20 -9.51 -15.45
C PRO A 120 26.70 -8.52 -16.51
N ARG A 121 26.03 -8.98 -17.54
CA ARG A 121 25.53 -8.17 -18.67
C ARG A 121 24.43 -8.91 -19.43
N GLY A 122 23.54 -8.14 -20.04
CA GLY A 122 22.43 -8.68 -20.82
C GLY A 122 21.13 -7.91 -20.52
N LEU A 123 20.05 -8.43 -21.03
CA LEU A 123 18.70 -7.91 -20.83
C LEU A 123 17.76 -9.05 -20.44
N ILE A 124 17.07 -8.91 -19.32
CA ILE A 124 16.05 -9.83 -18.87
C ILE A 124 14.70 -9.12 -18.94
N LEU A 125 13.76 -9.67 -19.70
CA LEU A 125 12.41 -9.14 -19.82
C LEU A 125 11.43 -10.03 -19.04
N VAL A 126 10.74 -9.43 -18.06
CA VAL A 126 9.68 -10.09 -17.29
C VAL A 126 8.33 -9.55 -17.75
N THR A 127 7.55 -10.37 -18.44
CA THR A 127 6.28 -9.98 -19.05
C THR A 127 5.10 -10.76 -18.46
N GLY A 128 3.89 -10.26 -18.66
CA GLY A 128 2.66 -10.91 -18.20
C GLY A 128 1.57 -9.90 -17.82
N PRO A 129 0.33 -10.34 -17.56
CA PRO A 129 -0.79 -9.48 -17.18
C PRO A 129 -0.57 -8.83 -15.79
N THR A 130 -1.39 -7.82 -15.48
CA THR A 130 -1.39 -7.21 -14.14
C THR A 130 -1.74 -8.26 -13.07
N GLY A 131 -1.01 -8.25 -11.95
CA GLY A 131 -1.21 -9.22 -10.86
C GLY A 131 -0.49 -10.57 -11.04
N SER A 132 0.22 -10.80 -12.15
CA SER A 132 0.94 -12.07 -12.40
C SER A 132 2.27 -12.24 -11.63
N GLY A 133 2.61 -11.31 -10.75
CA GLY A 133 3.83 -11.40 -9.94
C GLY A 133 5.09 -10.80 -10.57
N LYS A 134 5.03 -10.12 -11.73
CA LYS A 134 6.20 -9.52 -12.41
C LYS A 134 7.09 -8.69 -11.49
N SER A 135 6.50 -7.71 -10.83
CA SER A 135 7.24 -6.79 -9.94
C SER A 135 7.82 -7.52 -8.73
N THR A 136 7.12 -8.52 -8.20
CA THR A 136 7.58 -9.34 -7.08
C THR A 136 8.77 -10.20 -7.51
N THR A 137 8.72 -10.81 -8.70
CA THR A 137 9.82 -11.58 -9.26
C THR A 137 11.06 -10.71 -9.52
N LEU A 138 10.85 -9.53 -10.13
CA LEU A 138 11.95 -8.57 -10.34
C LEU A 138 12.58 -8.10 -9.02
N ALA A 139 11.75 -7.78 -8.02
CA ALA A 139 12.24 -7.40 -6.71
C ALA A 139 13.06 -8.53 -6.08
N ALA A 140 12.58 -9.78 -6.15
CA ALA A 140 13.29 -10.94 -5.64
C ALA A 140 14.61 -11.22 -6.36
N MET A 141 14.70 -10.94 -7.68
CA MET A 141 15.95 -11.05 -8.43
C MET A 141 16.94 -9.96 -8.03
N VAL A 142 16.46 -8.70 -7.86
CA VAL A 142 17.31 -7.57 -7.43
C VAL A 142 17.79 -7.75 -5.98
N ASP A 143 16.96 -8.27 -5.09
CA ASP A 143 17.31 -8.55 -3.70
C ASP A 143 18.32 -9.73 -3.57
N TYR A 144 18.36 -10.61 -4.57
CA TYR A 144 19.28 -11.75 -4.63
C TYR A 144 20.70 -11.36 -5.03
N ILE A 145 20.91 -10.26 -5.80
CA ILE A 145 22.22 -9.77 -6.27
C ILE A 145 22.92 -8.97 -5.16
#